data_7de101caf0dafc01b8b91f154811d3ed
#
_entry.id   7de101caf0dafc01b8b91f154811d3ed
#
_cell.length_a   1.000
_cell.length_b   1.000
_cell.length_c   1.000
_cell.angle_alpha   90.00
_cell.angle_beta   90.00
_cell.angle_gamma   90.00
#
_symmetry.space_group_name_H-M   'P 1'
#
loop_
_entity.id
_entity.type
_entity.pdbx_description
1 polymer ?
#
loop_
_entity_poly.entity_id
_entity_poly.type
_entity_poly.pdbx_seq_one_letter_code
_entity_poly.pdbx_strand_id
1 'polypeptide(L)'
;MFFFITFVEFFDFIVNDRYANFTKRGIDFFFSGDKRVDLKDLMNYLYESGIKTLMLEGGSTLNFSMIKEGLIDEIRICVAPFVVGGKDSHTLFDGEGFDTMDEGVRLELFDSFKLGDDLILQYKVLNK
;
A
#
# COMPACT_ATOMS: atom_id res chain seq x y z
N MET A 1 -7.49 5.93 16.17
CA MET A 1 -6.21 6.67 16.07
C MET A 1 -5.57 6.22 14.76
N PHE A 2 -5.49 7.10 13.78
CA PHE A 2 -4.89 6.79 12.49
C PHE A 2 -3.37 6.96 12.61
N PHE A 3 -2.62 5.93 12.26
CA PHE A 3 -1.18 6.02 12.17
C PHE A 3 -0.80 6.25 10.70
N PHE A 4 -0.10 7.33 10.42
CA PHE A 4 0.57 7.50 9.14
C PHE A 4 1.90 6.75 9.21
N ILE A 5 2.07 5.73 8.40
CA ILE A 5 3.32 4.99 8.28
C ILE A 5 3.95 5.41 6.96
N THR A 6 5.09 6.07 7.04
CA THR A 6 5.88 6.40 5.85
C THR A 6 6.86 5.29 5.61
N PHE A 7 6.66 4.54 4.53
CA PHE A 7 7.63 3.56 4.07
C PHE A 7 8.74 4.27 3.29
N VAL A 8 9.97 4.00 3.64
CA VAL A 8 11.13 4.48 2.91
C VAL A 8 11.95 3.26 2.53
N GLU A 9 11.95 2.88 1.25
CA GLU A 9 12.86 1.86 0.73
C GLU A 9 14.26 2.47 0.65
N PHE A 10 15.23 1.83 1.28
CA PHE A 10 16.63 2.22 1.22
C PHE A 10 17.44 1.20 0.43
N PHE A 11 18.16 1.67 -0.58
CA PHE A 11 19.25 0.92 -1.19
C PHE A 11 20.50 0.99 -0.32
N ASP A 12 21.24 -0.09 -0.21
CA ASP A 12 22.32 -0.46 0.70
C ASP A 12 23.44 0.57 0.98
N PHE A 13 23.52 1.70 0.34
CA PHE A 13 24.72 2.55 0.41
C PHE A 13 24.60 3.85 1.24
N ILE A 14 23.43 4.17 1.80
CA ILE A 14 23.22 5.47 2.50
C ILE A 14 22.78 5.26 3.97
N VAL A 15 23.07 4.11 4.53
CA VAL A 15 22.40 3.61 5.73
C VAL A 15 22.80 4.34 7.02
N ASN A 16 24.09 4.57 7.24
CA ASN A 16 24.58 4.94 8.57
C ASN A 16 24.19 6.35 9.08
N ASP A 17 24.17 7.37 8.22
CA ASP A 17 23.90 8.75 8.67
C ASP A 17 22.41 9.04 8.89
N ARG A 18 21.52 8.35 8.15
CA ARG A 18 20.07 8.57 8.27
C ARG A 18 19.48 7.92 9.52
N TYR A 19 19.97 6.75 9.92
CA TYR A 19 19.52 6.07 11.16
C TYR A 19 19.81 6.90 12.41
N ALA A 20 21.02 7.48 12.48
CA ALA A 20 21.37 8.36 13.57
C ALA A 20 20.42 9.56 13.69
N ASN A 21 19.92 10.06 12.57
CA ASN A 21 18.95 11.15 12.55
C ASN A 21 17.53 10.71 12.97
N PHE A 22 17.08 9.51 12.55
CA PHE A 22 15.77 8.99 12.98
C PHE A 22 15.76 8.71 14.48
N THR A 23 16.79 8.04 15.00
CA THR A 23 16.94 7.76 16.43
C THR A 23 16.96 9.05 17.27
N LYS A 24 17.70 10.08 16.82
CA LYS A 24 17.73 11.39 17.50
C LYS A 24 16.37 12.09 17.53
N ARG A 25 15.52 11.83 16.55
CA ARG A 25 14.17 12.39 16.46
C ARG A 25 13.11 11.54 17.14
N GLY A 26 13.48 10.41 17.75
CA GLY A 26 12.53 9.48 18.35
C GLY A 26 11.59 8.83 17.34
N ILE A 27 12.05 8.66 16.10
CA ILE A 27 11.29 7.97 15.05
C ILE A 27 11.65 6.50 15.14
N ASP A 28 10.64 5.68 15.38
CA ASP A 28 10.78 4.22 15.34
C ASP A 28 10.95 3.76 13.90
N PHE A 29 11.79 2.76 13.70
CA PHE A 29 12.04 2.15 12.42
C PHE A 29 12.21 0.63 12.54
N PHE A 30 11.83 -0.05 11.49
CA PHE A 30 11.87 -1.50 11.39
C PHE A 30 12.69 -1.93 10.17
N PHE A 31 13.51 -2.95 10.34
CA PHE A 31 14.31 -3.53 9.27
C PHE A 31 13.79 -4.91 8.94
N SER A 32 13.54 -5.16 7.66
CA SER A 32 13.15 -6.46 7.16
C SER A 32 13.55 -6.60 5.70
N GLY A 33 13.93 -7.82 5.30
CA GLY A 33 14.37 -8.14 3.95
C GLY A 33 15.78 -7.63 3.60
N ASP A 34 16.37 -8.21 2.54
CA ASP A 34 17.75 -7.90 2.13
C ASP A 34 17.84 -6.73 1.13
N LYS A 35 16.88 -6.62 0.22
CA LYS A 35 16.84 -5.61 -0.86
C LYS A 35 15.61 -4.73 -0.81
N ARG A 36 14.51 -5.28 -0.32
CA ARG A 36 13.22 -4.61 -0.11
C ARG A 36 12.68 -5.06 1.22
N VAL A 37 11.81 -4.24 1.79
CA VAL A 37 11.10 -4.59 3.01
C VAL A 37 10.27 -5.85 2.75
N ASP A 38 10.41 -6.85 3.63
CA ASP A 38 9.50 -7.99 3.65
C ASP A 38 8.16 -7.51 4.22
N LEU A 39 7.13 -7.49 3.36
CA LEU A 39 5.83 -6.92 3.71
C LEU A 39 5.09 -7.77 4.75
N LYS A 40 5.29 -9.09 4.77
CA LYS A 40 4.68 -9.98 5.76
C LYS A 40 5.29 -9.78 7.13
N ASP A 41 6.60 -9.69 7.19
CA ASP A 41 7.30 -9.36 8.43
C ASP A 41 6.88 -8.00 8.97
N LEU A 42 6.75 -7.02 8.08
CA LEU A 42 6.26 -5.69 8.46
C LEU A 42 4.84 -5.75 9.02
N MET A 43 3.92 -6.47 8.38
CA MET A 43 2.55 -6.61 8.89
C MET A 43 2.52 -7.30 10.26
N ASN A 44 3.34 -8.32 10.47
CA ASN A 44 3.49 -8.97 11.77
C ASN A 44 4.01 -8.01 12.84
N TYR A 45 5.06 -7.26 12.53
CA TYR A 45 5.62 -6.25 13.44
C TYR A 45 4.57 -5.19 13.83
N LEU A 46 3.83 -4.66 12.88
CA LEU A 46 2.77 -3.69 13.13
C LEU A 46 1.65 -4.28 14.00
N TYR A 47 1.26 -5.53 13.73
CA TYR A 47 0.26 -6.23 14.53
C TYR A 47 0.70 -6.44 15.98
N GLU A 48 1.94 -6.88 16.21
CA GLU A 48 2.53 -7.05 17.54
C GLU A 48 2.67 -5.71 18.27
N SER A 49 2.91 -4.62 17.53
CA SER A 49 2.92 -3.25 18.06
C SER A 49 1.53 -2.71 18.40
N GLY A 50 0.48 -3.53 18.24
CA GLY A 50 -0.91 -3.18 18.60
C GLY A 50 -1.72 -2.52 17.49
N ILE A 51 -1.17 -2.39 16.28
CA ILE A 51 -1.88 -1.83 15.12
C ILE A 51 -2.77 -2.91 14.53
N LYS A 52 -4.09 -2.72 14.61
CA LYS A 52 -5.09 -3.70 14.14
C LYS A 52 -5.69 -3.33 12.79
N THR A 53 -5.61 -2.07 12.42
CA THR A 53 -6.12 -1.56 11.14
C THR A 53 -5.08 -0.63 10.54
N LEU A 54 -4.70 -0.89 9.29
CA LEU A 54 -3.77 -0.10 8.53
C LEU A 54 -4.47 0.46 7.30
N MET A 55 -4.34 1.76 7.06
CA MET A 55 -4.76 2.39 5.81
C MET A 55 -3.54 2.60 4.93
N LEU A 56 -3.56 1.98 3.76
CA LEU A 56 -2.52 2.11 2.73
C LEU A 56 -2.98 3.13 1.68
N GLU A 57 -2.22 4.20 1.52
CA GLU A 57 -2.51 5.26 0.53
C GLU A 57 -1.56 5.25 -0.69
N GLY A 58 -0.76 4.21 -0.79
CA GLY A 58 0.13 4.01 -1.93
C GLY A 58 1.59 4.36 -1.64
N GLY A 59 2.54 4.54 -2.67
CA GLY A 59 2.26 4.53 -4.15
C GLY A 59 1.83 3.23 -4.81
N SER A 60 1.59 3.38 -6.09
CA SER A 60 1.01 2.32 -6.93
C SER A 60 1.82 1.01 -6.94
N THR A 61 3.14 1.07 -6.93
CA THR A 61 4.03 -0.10 -6.84
C THR A 61 3.89 -0.82 -5.49
N LEU A 62 3.77 -0.06 -4.39
CA LEU A 62 3.53 -0.64 -3.07
C LEU A 62 2.14 -1.27 -2.99
N ASN A 63 1.13 -0.58 -3.54
CA ASN A 63 -0.23 -1.12 -3.62
C ASN A 63 -0.24 -2.48 -4.35
N PHE A 64 0.48 -2.56 -5.49
CA PHE A 64 0.58 -3.82 -6.23
C PHE A 64 1.30 -4.91 -5.43
N SER A 65 2.41 -4.58 -4.77
CA SER A 65 3.14 -5.55 -3.94
C SER A 65 2.28 -6.09 -2.80
N MET A 66 1.55 -5.22 -2.10
CA MET A 66 0.66 -5.59 -1.00
C MET A 66 -0.50 -6.48 -1.45
N ILE A 67 -1.14 -6.16 -2.58
CA ILE A 67 -2.25 -6.97 -3.10
C ILE A 67 -1.76 -8.31 -3.66
N LYS A 68 -0.60 -8.33 -4.32
CA LYS A 68 0.04 -9.55 -4.85
C LYS A 68 0.36 -10.55 -3.72
N GLU A 69 0.76 -10.05 -2.55
CA GLU A 69 1.06 -10.87 -1.38
C GLU A 69 -0.18 -11.23 -0.52
N GLY A 70 -1.36 -10.77 -0.91
CA GLY A 70 -2.61 -11.05 -0.20
C GLY A 70 -2.74 -10.31 1.14
N LEU A 71 -2.14 -9.12 1.24
CA LEU A 71 -2.09 -8.31 2.47
C LEU A 71 -3.11 -7.16 2.48
N ILE A 72 -4.06 -7.16 1.53
CA ILE A 72 -5.13 -6.16 1.45
C ILE A 72 -6.47 -6.87 1.62
N ASP A 73 -7.27 -6.41 2.56
CA ASP A 73 -8.62 -6.93 2.82
C ASP A 73 -9.69 -6.15 2.04
N GLU A 74 -9.55 -4.83 1.98
CA GLU A 74 -10.52 -3.93 1.35
C GLU A 74 -9.84 -2.86 0.51
N ILE A 75 -10.48 -2.48 -0.59
CA ILE A 75 -10.05 -1.39 -1.46
C ILE A 75 -11.16 -0.35 -1.54
N ARG A 76 -10.81 0.91 -1.30
CA ARG A 76 -11.70 2.05 -1.52
C ARG A 76 -11.17 2.91 -2.65
N ILE A 77 -11.98 3.08 -3.69
CA ILE A 77 -11.64 3.87 -4.88
C ILE A 77 -12.55 5.09 -4.94
N CYS A 78 -11.94 6.26 -5.12
CA CYS A 78 -12.65 7.49 -5.41
C CYS A 78 -12.54 7.77 -6.91
N VAL A 79 -13.67 7.81 -7.59
CA VAL A 79 -13.75 8.18 -9.01
C VAL A 79 -14.27 9.60 -9.10
N ALA A 80 -13.35 10.55 -9.33
CA ALA A 80 -13.67 11.94 -9.52
C ALA A 80 -14.16 12.20 -10.96
N PRO A 81 -15.05 13.16 -11.19
CA PRO A 81 -15.62 13.47 -12.50
C PRO A 81 -14.66 14.30 -13.38
N PHE A 82 -13.39 13.88 -13.44
CA PHE A 82 -12.34 14.52 -14.23
C PHE A 82 -11.63 13.53 -15.12
N VAL A 83 -11.22 14.02 -16.29
CA VAL A 83 -10.34 13.28 -17.20
C VAL A 83 -8.99 14.00 -17.24
N VAL A 84 -7.96 13.38 -16.68
CA VAL A 84 -6.60 13.92 -16.72
C VAL A 84 -5.86 13.39 -17.94
N GLY A 85 -5.92 12.07 -18.17
CA GLY A 85 -5.22 11.40 -19.27
C GLY A 85 -3.69 11.45 -19.13
N GLY A 86 -3.00 10.99 -20.17
CA GLY A 86 -1.54 10.99 -20.23
C GLY A 86 -0.96 9.57 -20.16
N LYS A 87 0.07 9.32 -20.98
CA LYS A 87 0.74 8.01 -21.04
C LYS A 87 1.42 7.64 -19.72
N ASP A 88 1.97 8.65 -19.04
CA ASP A 88 2.74 8.49 -17.81
C ASP A 88 1.92 8.90 -16.57
N SER A 89 0.59 8.85 -16.68
CA SER A 89 -0.31 9.11 -15.55
C SER A 89 -0.17 8.02 -14.49
N HIS A 90 -0.27 8.42 -13.23
CA HIS A 90 -0.25 7.48 -12.11
C HIS A 90 -1.45 6.54 -12.18
N THR A 91 -1.20 5.27 -11.87
CA THR A 91 -2.21 4.21 -11.77
C THR A 91 -2.47 3.86 -10.30
N LEU A 92 -3.56 3.15 -10.01
CA LEU A 92 -3.82 2.63 -8.67
C LEU A 92 -2.85 1.52 -8.29
N PHE A 93 -2.52 0.67 -9.24
CA PHE A 93 -1.62 -0.46 -9.09
C PHE A 93 -0.64 -0.44 -10.27
N ASP A 94 0.65 -0.44 -9.97
CA ASP A 94 1.73 -0.40 -10.95
C ASP A 94 2.81 -1.40 -10.53
N GLY A 95 3.70 -1.78 -11.45
CA GLY A 95 4.77 -2.73 -11.23
C GLY A 95 4.80 -3.82 -12.30
N GLU A 96 5.15 -5.05 -11.91
CA GLU A 96 5.28 -6.15 -12.85
C GLU A 96 3.94 -6.61 -13.46
N GLY A 97 2.83 -6.40 -12.73
CA GLY A 97 1.53 -6.91 -13.11
C GLY A 97 1.38 -8.43 -12.87
N PHE A 98 0.25 -8.97 -13.33
CA PHE A 98 0.02 -10.41 -13.45
C PHE A 98 0.08 -10.77 -14.94
N ASP A 99 0.64 -11.94 -15.27
CA ASP A 99 0.79 -12.37 -16.66
C ASP A 99 -0.54 -12.69 -17.31
N THR A 100 -1.50 -13.18 -16.53
CA THR A 100 -2.83 -13.55 -17.02
C THR A 100 -3.94 -13.00 -16.12
N MET A 101 -5.15 -12.87 -16.66
CA MET A 101 -6.31 -12.45 -15.86
C MET A 101 -6.69 -13.47 -14.78
N ASP A 102 -6.40 -14.75 -14.98
CA ASP A 102 -6.71 -15.80 -14.00
C ASP A 102 -5.82 -15.73 -12.77
N GLU A 103 -4.64 -15.12 -12.88
CA GLU A 103 -3.75 -14.83 -11.77
C GLU A 103 -4.16 -13.58 -11.02
N GLY A 104 -4.94 -12.72 -11.64
CA GLY A 104 -5.41 -11.47 -11.08
C GLY A 104 -6.23 -11.68 -9.80
N VAL A 105 -6.17 -10.70 -8.92
CA VAL A 105 -6.91 -10.69 -7.66
C VAL A 105 -8.36 -10.31 -7.93
N ARG A 106 -9.30 -11.14 -7.48
CA ARG A 106 -10.74 -10.86 -7.63
C ARG A 106 -11.23 -9.93 -6.54
N LEU A 107 -12.13 -9.04 -6.93
CA LEU A 107 -12.75 -8.07 -6.06
C LEU A 107 -14.27 -8.27 -6.05
N GLU A 108 -14.89 -8.11 -4.89
CA GLU A 108 -16.34 -8.07 -4.71
C GLU A 108 -16.77 -6.66 -4.32
N LEU A 109 -17.55 -6.00 -5.17
CA LEU A 109 -18.15 -4.72 -4.84
C LEU A 109 -19.22 -4.93 -3.77
N PHE A 110 -19.03 -4.37 -2.57
CA PHE A 110 -19.99 -4.51 -1.49
C PHE A 110 -20.74 -3.21 -1.17
N ASP A 111 -20.17 -2.06 -1.57
CA ASP A 111 -20.84 -0.78 -1.39
C ASP A 111 -20.40 0.24 -2.45
N SER A 112 -21.30 1.17 -2.79
CA SER A 112 -21.00 2.31 -3.64
C SER A 112 -21.93 3.48 -3.33
N PHE A 113 -21.37 4.68 -3.24
CA PHE A 113 -22.13 5.88 -2.94
C PHE A 113 -21.48 7.14 -3.51
N LYS A 114 -22.27 8.21 -3.63
CA LYS A 114 -21.76 9.53 -4.00
C LYS A 114 -21.29 10.29 -2.76
N LEU A 115 -20.14 10.95 -2.89
CA LEU A 115 -19.61 11.90 -1.93
C LEU A 115 -19.35 13.23 -2.66
N GLY A 116 -20.30 14.15 -2.57
CA GLY A 116 -20.31 15.32 -3.45
C GLY A 116 -20.49 14.90 -4.91
N ASP A 117 -19.54 15.27 -5.76
CA ASP A 117 -19.53 14.90 -7.18
C ASP A 117 -18.79 13.58 -7.47
N ASP A 118 -18.06 13.07 -6.48
CA ASP A 118 -17.27 11.86 -6.60
C ASP A 118 -18.13 10.59 -6.40
N LEU A 119 -17.73 9.50 -7.05
CA LEU A 119 -18.27 8.17 -6.81
C LEU A 119 -17.28 7.35 -6.00
N ILE A 120 -17.71 6.89 -4.84
CA ILE A 120 -16.90 6.01 -3.98
C ILE A 120 -17.31 4.56 -4.25
N LEU A 121 -16.32 3.71 -4.52
CA LEU A 121 -16.48 2.26 -4.69
C LEU A 121 -15.72 1.55 -3.56
N GLN A 122 -16.38 0.58 -2.91
CA GLN A 122 -15.78 -0.21 -1.83
C GLN A 122 -15.81 -1.69 -2.21
N TYR A 123 -14.63 -2.27 -2.27
CA TYR A 123 -14.44 -3.67 -2.65
C TYR A 123 -13.83 -4.47 -1.51
N LYS A 124 -14.29 -5.71 -1.35
CA LYS A 124 -13.56 -6.74 -0.64
C LYS A 124 -12.60 -7.43 -1.59
N VAL A 125 -11.41 -7.71 -1.10
CA VAL A 125 -10.43 -8.54 -1.81
C VAL A 125 -10.78 -10.00 -1.56
N LEU A 126 -11.06 -10.74 -2.62
CA LEU A 126 -11.32 -12.16 -2.54
C LEU A 126 -9.99 -12.91 -2.64
N ASN A 127 -9.40 -13.21 -1.48
CA ASN A 127 -8.18 -14.01 -1.43
C ASN A 127 -8.47 -15.43 -1.96
N LYS A 128 -7.54 -15.92 -2.78
CA LYS A 128 -7.59 -17.31 -3.27
C LYS A 128 -7.24 -18.29 -2.18
#